data_170b79ac05d16b2e425652a88fcb88f0
#
_entry.id   170b79ac05d16b2e425652a88fcb88f0
#
_cell.length_a   1.000
_cell.length_b   1.000
_cell.length_c   1.000
_cell.angle_alpha   90.00
_cell.angle_beta   90.00
_cell.angle_gamma   90.00
#
_symmetry.space_group_name_H-M   'P 1'
#
loop_
_entity.id
_entity.type
_entity.pdbx_description
1 polymer ?
#
loop_
_entity_poly.entity_id
_entity_poly.type
_entity_poly.pdbx_seq_one_letter_code
_entity_poly.pdbx_strand_id
1 'polypeptide(L)'
;MKKLISIIIISLGFLPLVAQNDYYIKQAQSYQREAEYYTKQALGYEREVDYYNRQAQGYLREAEYYSKRKNYDSVKTYQQRAKNARERAQDNMRKAEYALKRAK
;
A
#
# COMPACT_ATOMS: atom_id res chain seq x y z
N MET A 1 1.20 -2.94 8.61
CA MET A 1 0.88 -3.61 7.34
C MET A 1 1.87 -4.69 6.94
N LYS A 2 3.18 -4.46 7.06
CA LYS A 2 4.20 -5.47 6.70
C LYS A 2 4.07 -6.77 7.49
N LYS A 3 3.68 -6.70 8.75
CA LYS A 3 3.48 -7.89 9.60
C LYS A 3 2.31 -8.76 9.17
N LEU A 4 1.26 -8.16 8.63
CA LEU A 4 0.08 -8.90 8.14
C LEU A 4 0.41 -9.72 6.90
N ILE A 5 1.25 -9.20 6.02
CA ILE A 5 1.69 -9.90 4.80
C ILE A 5 2.46 -11.16 5.17
N SER A 6 3.35 -11.09 6.16
CA SER A 6 4.13 -12.24 6.64
C SER A 6 3.24 -13.35 7.19
N ILE A 7 2.17 -13.02 7.91
CA ILE A 7 1.23 -13.99 8.48
C ILE A 7 0.50 -14.76 7.37
N ILE A 8 0.10 -14.10 6.29
CA ILE A 8 -0.57 -14.73 5.16
C ILE A 8 0.31 -15.81 4.52
N ILE A 9 1.60 -15.56 4.38
CA ILE A 9 2.56 -16.51 3.78
C ILE A 9 2.71 -17.75 4.67
N ILE A 10 2.77 -17.58 5.98
CA ILE A 10 2.97 -18.68 6.95
C ILE A 10 1.77 -19.64 6.97
N SER A 11 0.55 -19.13 6.82
CA SER A 11 -0.67 -19.96 6.89
C SER A 11 -0.80 -20.99 5.78
N LEU A 12 0.01 -20.91 4.73
CA LEU A 12 -0.03 -21.82 3.58
C LEU A 12 0.89 -23.03 3.73
N GLY A 13 1.56 -23.20 4.87
CA GLY A 13 2.55 -24.25 5.09
C GLY A 13 2.01 -25.62 5.46
N PHE A 14 0.69 -25.80 5.61
CA PHE A 14 0.10 -27.06 6.12
C PHE A 14 -0.58 -27.94 5.08
N LEU A 15 -0.33 -27.72 3.80
CA LEU A 15 -1.00 -28.42 2.71
C LEU A 15 -0.54 -29.85 2.43
N PRO A 16 0.65 -30.34 2.84
CA PRO A 16 1.11 -31.69 2.50
C PRO A 16 0.23 -32.82 3.03
N LEU A 17 -0.59 -32.58 4.05
CA LEU A 17 -1.42 -33.59 4.67
C LEU A 17 -2.63 -34.03 3.82
N VAL A 18 -2.92 -33.26 2.75
CA VAL A 18 -4.07 -33.52 1.86
C VAL A 18 -3.60 -34.03 0.50
N ALA A 19 -2.36 -34.49 0.41
CA ALA A 19 -1.66 -34.78 -0.85
C ALA A 19 -2.23 -35.92 -1.67
N GLN A 20 -3.22 -36.66 -1.19
CA GLN A 20 -3.79 -37.82 -1.90
C GLN A 20 -4.89 -37.47 -2.90
N ASN A 21 -5.30 -36.17 -2.95
CA ASN A 21 -6.36 -35.75 -3.85
C ASN A 21 -5.88 -34.53 -4.68
N ASP A 22 -5.64 -34.77 -5.97
CA ASP A 22 -5.15 -33.75 -6.91
C ASP A 22 -6.06 -32.52 -7.00
N TYR A 23 -7.36 -32.70 -6.83
CA TYR A 23 -8.31 -31.61 -6.86
C TYR A 23 -8.02 -30.61 -5.75
N TYR A 24 -7.83 -31.07 -4.51
CA TYR A 24 -7.54 -30.20 -3.38
C TYR A 24 -6.17 -29.54 -3.50
N ILE A 25 -5.19 -30.24 -4.06
CA ILE A 25 -3.87 -29.68 -4.29
C ILE A 25 -3.94 -28.53 -5.29
N LYS A 26 -4.64 -28.73 -6.41
CA LYS A 26 -4.80 -27.71 -7.44
C LYS A 26 -5.56 -26.49 -6.90
N GLN A 27 -6.60 -26.72 -6.12
CA GLN A 27 -7.38 -25.65 -5.51
C GLN A 27 -6.54 -24.86 -4.53
N ALA A 28 -5.76 -25.52 -3.68
CA ALA A 28 -4.86 -24.88 -2.73
C ALA A 28 -3.80 -24.04 -3.44
N GLN A 29 -3.23 -24.56 -4.53
CA GLN A 29 -2.26 -23.82 -5.34
C GLN A 29 -2.88 -22.59 -5.99
N SER A 30 -4.13 -22.70 -6.44
CA SER A 30 -4.85 -21.55 -7.01
C SER A 30 -5.06 -20.46 -5.97
N TYR A 31 -5.49 -20.82 -4.76
CA TYR A 31 -5.67 -19.87 -3.67
C TYR A 31 -4.34 -19.22 -3.27
N GLN A 32 -3.26 -20.00 -3.26
CA GLN A 32 -1.93 -19.47 -2.96
C GLN A 32 -1.49 -18.45 -3.98
N ARG A 33 -1.66 -18.71 -5.27
CA ARG A 33 -1.32 -17.77 -6.34
C ARG A 33 -2.14 -16.49 -6.22
N GLU A 34 -3.42 -16.62 -5.92
CA GLU A 34 -4.30 -15.47 -5.74
C GLU A 34 -3.87 -14.63 -4.55
N ALA A 35 -3.53 -15.25 -3.42
CA ALA A 35 -3.04 -14.56 -2.23
C ALA A 35 -1.72 -13.84 -2.53
N GLU A 36 -0.80 -14.48 -3.24
CA GLU A 36 0.45 -13.86 -3.64
C GLU A 36 0.24 -12.65 -4.55
N TYR A 37 -0.69 -12.77 -5.50
CA TYR A 37 -1.03 -11.69 -6.41
C TYR A 37 -1.52 -10.45 -5.65
N TYR A 38 -2.48 -10.63 -4.75
CA TYR A 38 -3.02 -9.50 -3.97
C TYR A 38 -2.01 -8.95 -2.97
N THR A 39 -1.14 -9.79 -2.43
CA THR A 39 -0.06 -9.35 -1.55
C THR A 39 0.92 -8.45 -2.31
N LYS A 40 1.29 -8.82 -3.53
CA LYS A 40 2.15 -7.99 -4.38
C LYS A 40 1.50 -6.67 -4.74
N GLN A 41 0.19 -6.69 -5.03
CA GLN A 41 -0.55 -5.46 -5.28
C GLN A 41 -0.52 -4.53 -4.06
N ALA A 42 -0.75 -5.08 -2.86
CA ALA A 42 -0.73 -4.31 -1.64
C ALA A 42 0.63 -3.66 -1.40
N LEU A 43 1.72 -4.40 -1.65
CA LEU A 43 3.08 -3.85 -1.54
C LEU A 43 3.31 -2.69 -2.51
N GLY A 44 2.80 -2.80 -3.74
CA GLY A 44 2.87 -1.72 -4.72
C GLY A 44 2.16 -0.47 -4.23
N TYR A 45 0.95 -0.61 -3.70
CA TYR A 45 0.20 0.52 -3.15
C TYR A 45 0.89 1.13 -1.94
N GLU A 46 1.50 0.32 -1.07
CA GLU A 46 2.26 0.82 0.08
C GLU A 46 3.46 1.68 -0.34
N ARG A 47 4.15 1.28 -1.39
CA ARG A 47 5.25 2.08 -1.95
C ARG A 47 4.76 3.42 -2.46
N GLU A 48 3.60 3.45 -3.10
CA GLU A 48 2.98 4.69 -3.56
C GLU A 48 2.56 5.58 -2.40
N VAL A 49 2.06 5.00 -1.30
CA VAL A 49 1.75 5.74 -0.07
C VAL A 49 3.01 6.45 0.44
N ASP A 50 4.13 5.74 0.55
CA ASP A 50 5.40 6.32 0.98
C ASP A 50 5.85 7.45 0.05
N TYR A 51 5.73 7.23 -1.26
CA TYR A 51 6.11 8.22 -2.26
C TYR A 51 5.30 9.50 -2.10
N TYR A 52 3.97 9.41 -2.02
CA TYR A 52 3.12 10.59 -1.89
C TYR A 52 3.27 11.29 -0.56
N ASN A 53 3.52 10.55 0.53
CA ASN A 53 3.79 11.15 1.82
C ASN A 53 5.10 11.95 1.82
N ARG A 54 6.14 11.43 1.15
CA ARG A 54 7.39 12.16 0.98
C ARG A 54 7.20 13.42 0.15
N GLN A 55 6.40 13.33 -0.92
CA GLN A 55 6.05 14.51 -1.71
C GLN A 55 5.34 15.56 -0.87
N ALA A 56 4.36 15.13 -0.05
CA ALA A 56 3.63 16.04 0.81
C ALA A 56 4.57 16.76 1.77
N GLN A 57 5.51 16.05 2.39
CA GLN A 57 6.50 16.65 3.28
C GLN A 57 7.39 17.65 2.55
N GLY A 58 7.80 17.34 1.32
CA GLY A 58 8.57 18.25 0.48
C GLY A 58 7.82 19.53 0.20
N TYR A 59 6.54 19.44 -0.17
CA TYR A 59 5.71 20.61 -0.41
C TYR A 59 5.52 21.46 0.84
N LEU A 60 5.37 20.82 2.01
CA LEU A 60 5.26 21.57 3.27
C LEU A 60 6.53 22.33 3.60
N ARG A 61 7.70 21.75 3.31
CA ARG A 61 8.97 22.46 3.49
C ARG A 61 9.07 23.66 2.55
N GLU A 62 8.62 23.51 1.30
CA GLU A 62 8.57 24.63 0.35
C GLU A 62 7.61 25.72 0.84
N ALA A 63 6.45 25.32 1.38
CA ALA A 63 5.50 26.30 1.94
C ALA A 63 6.14 27.07 3.10
N GLU A 64 6.86 26.38 3.98
CA GLU A 64 7.56 27.04 5.08
C GLU A 64 8.62 28.04 4.58
N TYR A 65 9.38 27.63 3.56
CA TYR A 65 10.37 28.49 2.93
C TYR A 65 9.75 29.80 2.43
N TYR A 66 8.63 29.69 1.70
CA TYR A 66 7.95 30.88 1.17
C TYR A 66 7.22 31.68 2.26
N SER A 67 6.76 31.03 3.31
CA SER A 67 6.16 31.72 4.47
C SER A 67 7.16 32.65 5.12
N LYS A 68 8.40 32.24 5.29
CA LYS A 68 9.48 33.09 5.85
C LYS A 68 9.77 34.30 4.97
N ARG A 69 9.51 34.17 3.68
CA ARG A 69 9.71 35.26 2.71
C ARG A 69 8.45 36.10 2.49
N LYS A 70 7.37 35.83 3.20
CA LYS A 70 6.08 36.50 3.10
C LYS A 70 5.43 36.38 1.71
N ASN A 71 5.78 35.37 0.96
CA ASN A 71 5.17 35.04 -0.34
C ASN A 71 3.97 34.12 -0.16
N TYR A 72 2.85 34.71 0.24
CA TYR A 72 1.67 33.96 0.66
C TYR A 72 0.96 33.19 -0.48
N ASP A 73 1.06 33.69 -1.72
CA ASP A 73 0.51 33.01 -2.88
C ASP A 73 1.22 31.66 -3.11
N SER A 74 2.55 31.65 -3.00
CA SER A 74 3.32 30.41 -3.11
C SER A 74 3.05 29.48 -1.94
N VAL A 75 2.85 30.00 -0.73
CA VAL A 75 2.47 29.19 0.43
C VAL A 75 1.17 28.43 0.15
N LYS A 76 0.14 29.11 -0.34
CA LYS A 76 -1.14 28.47 -0.68
C LYS A 76 -0.98 27.38 -1.72
N THR A 77 -0.19 27.64 -2.77
CA THR A 77 0.06 26.68 -3.84
C THR A 77 0.69 25.40 -3.29
N TYR A 78 1.74 25.54 -2.48
CA TYR A 78 2.41 24.34 -1.94
C TYR A 78 1.61 23.62 -0.87
N GLN A 79 0.83 24.35 -0.07
CA GLN A 79 -0.11 23.71 0.86
C GLN A 79 -1.16 22.90 0.13
N GLN A 80 -1.67 23.40 -0.99
CA GLN A 80 -2.64 22.66 -1.81
C GLN A 80 -2.02 21.42 -2.44
N ARG A 81 -0.79 21.54 -2.93
CA ARG A 81 -0.05 20.38 -3.47
C ARG A 81 0.19 19.32 -2.40
N ALA A 82 0.55 19.73 -1.19
CA ALA A 82 0.73 18.82 -0.06
C ALA A 82 -0.58 18.09 0.27
N LYS A 83 -1.70 18.80 0.29
CA LYS A 83 -3.02 18.24 0.53
C LYS A 83 -3.36 17.20 -0.54
N ASN A 84 -3.15 17.52 -1.81
CA ASN A 84 -3.41 16.62 -2.91
C ASN A 84 -2.56 15.35 -2.82
N ALA A 85 -1.28 15.49 -2.46
CA ALA A 85 -0.40 14.34 -2.28
C ALA A 85 -0.86 13.45 -1.13
N ARG A 86 -1.31 14.02 -0.02
CA ARG A 86 -1.86 13.26 1.11
C ARG A 86 -3.14 12.52 0.74
N GLU A 87 -4.00 13.12 -0.06
CA GLU A 87 -5.21 12.47 -0.53
C GLU A 87 -4.87 11.26 -1.39
N ARG A 88 -3.88 11.37 -2.28
CA ARG A 88 -3.40 10.24 -3.07
C ARG A 88 -2.80 9.13 -2.21
N ALA A 89 -2.06 9.50 -1.16
CA ALA A 89 -1.54 8.53 -0.21
C ALA A 89 -2.67 7.77 0.49
N GLN A 90 -3.72 8.47 0.92
CA GLN A 90 -4.89 7.85 1.55
C GLN A 90 -5.63 6.92 0.59
N ASP A 91 -5.79 7.31 -0.67
CA ASP A 91 -6.43 6.47 -1.68
C ASP A 91 -5.65 5.18 -1.91
N ASN A 92 -4.33 5.26 -2.00
CA ASN A 92 -3.48 4.09 -2.15
C ASN A 92 -3.49 3.21 -0.90
N MET A 93 -3.61 3.79 0.28
CA MET A 93 -3.76 3.05 1.52
C MET A 93 -5.05 2.22 1.53
N ARG A 94 -6.17 2.80 1.09
CA ARG A 94 -7.44 2.07 0.95
C ARG A 94 -7.31 0.93 -0.06
N LYS A 95 -6.64 1.16 -1.18
CA LYS A 95 -6.40 0.12 -2.19
C LYS A 95 -5.54 -1.00 -1.63
N ALA A 96 -4.51 -0.67 -0.84
CA ALA A 96 -3.68 -1.67 -0.18
C ALA A 96 -4.48 -2.51 0.81
N GLU A 97 -5.32 -1.88 1.61
CA GLU A 97 -6.19 -2.59 2.56
C GLU A 97 -7.16 -3.52 1.86
N TYR A 98 -7.76 -3.07 0.76
CA TYR A 98 -8.66 -3.89 -0.04
C TYR A 98 -7.94 -5.11 -0.61
N ALA A 99 -6.74 -4.91 -1.17
CA ALA A 99 -5.95 -6.00 -1.72
C ALA A 99 -5.54 -7.01 -0.64
N LEU A 100 -5.19 -6.55 0.56
CA LEU A 100 -4.85 -7.43 1.68
C LEU A 100 -6.07 -8.25 2.16
N LYS A 101 -7.25 -7.66 2.16
CA LYS A 101 -8.49 -8.39 2.48
C LYS A 101 -8.75 -9.51 1.47
N ARG A 102 -8.50 -9.26 0.19
CA ARG A 102 -8.66 -10.28 -0.84
C ARG A 102 -7.60 -11.38 -0.77
N ALA A 103 -6.43 -11.07 -0.23
CA ALA A 103 -5.35 -12.05 -0.06
C ALA A 103 -5.67 -13.09 1.04
N LYS A 104 -6.56 -12.79 1.95
CA LYS A 104 -6.98 -13.71 3.00
C LYS A 104 -8.09 -14.62 2.48
#